data_1c0d74ec955829aba4dca09be6c2d444
#
_entry.id   1c0d74ec955829aba4dca09be6c2d444
#
_cell.length_a   1.000
_cell.length_b   1.000
_cell.length_c   1.000
_cell.angle_alpha   90.00
_cell.angle_beta   90.00
_cell.angle_gamma   90.00
#
_symmetry.space_group_name_H-M   'P 1'
#
loop_
_entity.id
_entity.type
_entity.pdbx_description
1 polymer ?
#
loop_
_entity_poly.entity_id
_entity_poly.type
_entity_poly.pdbx_seq_one_letter_code
_entity_poly.pdbx_strand_id
1 'polypeptide(L)'
;RRALLIGSRLAVTGALLTLLARLDHRPDVLISGSAIGFYGIDDSSAIDEGVARGRGFAAELCARWEAEARRAEALGIRTVLLRTGLVLGNSGGMLASLLPIFEAGLGGPVGKGRQMMSWIHRDDLVRLIVAAAADGEFTGALNAAAPNPVSSRTFAMALGQALHRPAILPLPALPLRLMLGDLADELLLGGQKVLPVKAIFHGFRFRYPRIEQALDEIVGRTVKRAAISTRPFVEARLLH
;
A
#
# COMPACT_ATOMS: atom_id res chain seq x y z
N ARG A 1 14.09 -15.94 -8.72
CA ARG A 1 13.07 -15.21 -7.94
C ARG A 1 12.54 -13.99 -8.68
N ARG A 2 13.40 -13.04 -9.18
CA ARG A 2 12.98 -11.84 -9.94
C ARG A 2 12.16 -12.19 -11.19
N ALA A 3 12.62 -13.15 -12.01
CA ALA A 3 11.88 -13.62 -13.20
C ALA A 3 10.50 -14.21 -12.86
N LEU A 4 10.37 -14.93 -11.75
CA LEU A 4 9.09 -15.45 -11.26
C LEU A 4 8.12 -14.33 -10.86
N LEU A 5 8.62 -13.28 -10.22
CA LEU A 5 7.80 -12.12 -9.84
C LEU A 5 7.26 -11.40 -11.07
N ILE A 6 8.07 -11.15 -12.09
CA ILE A 6 7.62 -10.56 -13.35
C ILE A 6 6.65 -11.53 -14.04
N GLY A 7 7.06 -12.78 -14.24
CA GLY A 7 6.28 -13.77 -14.97
C GLY A 7 4.88 -13.99 -14.39
N SER A 8 4.75 -14.05 -13.07
CA SER A 8 3.44 -14.24 -12.42
C SER A 8 2.47 -13.09 -12.69
N ARG A 9 2.94 -11.80 -12.65
CA ARG A 9 2.09 -10.64 -12.93
C ARG A 9 1.66 -10.61 -14.39
N LEU A 10 2.61 -10.81 -15.31
CA LEU A 10 2.33 -10.79 -16.73
C LEU A 10 1.40 -11.94 -17.13
N ALA A 11 1.63 -13.15 -16.61
CA ALA A 11 0.80 -14.32 -16.93
C ALA A 11 -0.66 -14.12 -16.46
N VAL A 12 -0.88 -13.65 -15.23
CA VAL A 12 -2.23 -13.40 -14.70
C VAL A 12 -2.92 -12.29 -15.49
N THR A 13 -2.23 -11.19 -15.76
CA THR A 13 -2.80 -10.06 -16.50
C THR A 13 -3.10 -10.46 -17.94
N GLY A 14 -2.19 -11.15 -18.62
CA GLY A 14 -2.39 -11.65 -19.98
C GLY A 14 -3.53 -12.66 -20.10
N ALA A 15 -3.66 -13.58 -19.13
CA ALA A 15 -4.78 -14.53 -19.08
C ALA A 15 -6.12 -13.78 -18.91
N LEU A 16 -6.16 -12.76 -18.02
CA LEU A 16 -7.34 -11.91 -17.87
C LEU A 16 -7.70 -11.19 -19.18
N LEU A 17 -6.73 -10.58 -19.86
CA LEU A 17 -6.94 -9.90 -21.14
C LEU A 17 -7.45 -10.87 -22.23
N THR A 18 -6.93 -12.09 -22.26
CA THR A 18 -7.41 -13.13 -23.18
C THR A 18 -8.86 -13.49 -22.90
N LEU A 19 -9.26 -13.55 -21.63
CA LEU A 19 -10.67 -13.75 -21.24
C LEU A 19 -11.52 -12.56 -21.68
N LEU A 20 -11.11 -11.32 -21.34
CA LEU A 20 -11.85 -10.11 -21.66
C LEU A 20 -12.08 -9.94 -23.18
N ALA A 21 -11.11 -10.34 -24.00
CA ALA A 21 -11.22 -10.27 -25.46
C ALA A 21 -12.32 -11.19 -26.02
N ARG A 22 -12.71 -12.26 -25.29
CA ARG A 22 -13.74 -13.23 -25.68
C ARG A 22 -15.14 -12.87 -25.22
N LEU A 23 -15.28 -11.86 -24.33
CA LEU A 23 -16.59 -11.49 -23.81
C LEU A 23 -17.37 -10.68 -24.82
N ASP A 24 -18.65 -10.98 -24.99
CA ASP A 24 -19.58 -10.20 -25.79
C ASP A 24 -19.85 -8.83 -25.11
N HIS A 25 -19.94 -8.84 -23.77
CA HIS A 25 -20.07 -7.63 -22.96
C HIS A 25 -18.82 -7.45 -22.11
N ARG A 26 -17.98 -6.51 -22.51
CA ARG A 26 -16.74 -6.18 -21.79
C ARG A 26 -17.02 -5.22 -20.65
N PRO A 27 -16.23 -5.26 -19.55
CA PRO A 27 -16.33 -4.27 -18.50
C PRO A 27 -15.89 -2.88 -19.01
N ASP A 28 -16.44 -1.83 -18.43
CA ASP A 28 -16.10 -0.45 -18.78
C ASP A 28 -14.69 -0.05 -18.32
N VAL A 29 -14.20 -0.69 -17.25
CA VAL A 29 -12.91 -0.37 -16.65
C VAL A 29 -12.15 -1.60 -16.16
N LEU A 30 -10.83 -1.58 -16.38
CA LEU A 30 -9.85 -2.45 -15.74
C LEU A 30 -9.03 -1.63 -14.74
N ILE A 31 -9.10 -1.96 -13.45
CA ILE A 31 -8.21 -1.41 -12.44
C ILE A 31 -7.13 -2.45 -12.15
N SER A 32 -5.94 -2.20 -12.69
CA SER A 32 -4.78 -3.08 -12.52
C SER A 32 -3.93 -2.63 -11.35
N GLY A 33 -3.48 -3.57 -10.53
CA GLY A 33 -2.47 -3.30 -9.52
C GLY A 33 -1.16 -2.84 -10.16
N SER A 34 -0.47 -1.95 -9.47
CA SER A 34 0.91 -1.51 -9.66
C SER A 34 1.46 -1.08 -8.29
N ALA A 35 2.63 -0.49 -8.23
CA ALA A 35 3.20 0.02 -7.00
C ALA A 35 3.97 1.32 -7.23
N ILE A 36 4.13 2.11 -6.17
CA ILE A 36 5.00 3.29 -6.19
C ILE A 36 6.46 2.96 -6.53
N GLY A 37 6.85 1.68 -6.41
CA GLY A 37 8.13 1.18 -6.90
C GLY A 37 8.41 1.49 -8.37
N PHE A 38 7.38 1.83 -9.18
CA PHE A 38 7.52 2.36 -10.53
C PHE A 38 8.49 3.54 -10.62
N TYR A 39 8.50 4.40 -9.60
CA TYR A 39 9.32 5.61 -9.57
C TYR A 39 10.78 5.37 -9.15
N GLY A 40 11.11 4.15 -8.71
CA GLY A 40 12.45 3.87 -8.13
C GLY A 40 12.64 4.55 -6.78
N ILE A 41 13.88 4.69 -6.34
CA ILE A 41 14.24 5.36 -5.09
C ILE A 41 14.57 6.82 -5.39
N ASP A 42 13.81 7.75 -4.81
CA ASP A 42 14.07 9.19 -4.86
C ASP A 42 13.50 9.87 -3.60
N ASP A 43 14.38 10.31 -2.72
CA ASP A 43 14.03 11.02 -1.49
C ASP A 43 14.00 12.55 -1.68
N SER A 44 14.43 13.05 -2.84
CA SER A 44 14.75 14.47 -3.02
C SER A 44 13.57 15.31 -3.43
N SER A 45 12.60 14.74 -4.17
CA SER A 45 11.49 15.48 -4.77
C SER A 45 10.13 14.86 -4.46
N ALA A 46 9.09 15.67 -4.56
CA ALA A 46 7.71 15.18 -4.56
C ALA A 46 7.41 14.53 -5.93
N ILE A 47 6.78 13.37 -5.90
CA ILE A 47 6.52 12.52 -7.07
C ILE A 47 5.02 12.45 -7.30
N ASP A 48 4.54 12.94 -8.44
CA ASP A 48 3.18 12.78 -8.90
C ASP A 48 3.07 11.71 -10.02
N GLU A 49 1.87 11.54 -10.57
CA GLU A 49 1.60 10.55 -11.63
C GLU A 49 2.27 10.83 -12.95
N GLY A 50 2.71 12.07 -13.20
CA GLY A 50 3.40 12.50 -14.42
C GLY A 50 4.89 12.20 -14.43
N VAL A 51 5.48 11.85 -13.26
CA VAL A 51 6.91 11.56 -13.16
C VAL A 51 7.26 10.27 -13.89
N ALA A 52 8.35 10.32 -14.67
CA ALA A 52 8.84 9.19 -15.46
C ALA A 52 9.27 8.01 -14.57
N ARG A 53 9.32 6.82 -15.20
CA ARG A 53 9.82 5.61 -14.55
C ARG A 53 11.24 5.79 -14.01
N GLY A 54 11.44 5.40 -12.76
CA GLY A 54 12.76 5.35 -12.15
C GLY A 54 13.59 4.15 -12.56
N ARG A 55 14.64 3.89 -11.80
CA ARG A 55 15.57 2.77 -11.99
C ARG A 55 15.35 1.71 -10.94
N GLY A 56 15.86 0.49 -11.22
CA GLY A 56 15.80 -0.63 -10.28
C GLY A 56 14.80 -1.71 -10.69
N PHE A 57 14.81 -2.81 -9.94
CA PHE A 57 13.98 -3.97 -10.25
C PHE A 57 12.48 -3.70 -10.10
N ALA A 58 12.09 -2.98 -9.04
CA ALA A 58 10.67 -2.64 -8.83
C ALA A 58 10.13 -1.74 -9.94
N ALA A 59 10.93 -0.78 -10.42
CA ALA A 59 10.55 0.09 -11.53
C ALA A 59 10.37 -0.70 -12.83
N GLU A 60 11.25 -1.64 -13.11
CA GLU A 60 11.13 -2.53 -14.27
C GLU A 60 9.90 -3.44 -14.17
N LEU A 61 9.69 -4.07 -13.02
CA LEU A 61 8.53 -4.92 -12.75
C LEU A 61 7.22 -4.18 -12.98
N CYS A 62 7.06 -3.01 -12.34
CA CYS A 62 5.87 -2.18 -12.46
C CYS A 62 5.64 -1.73 -13.90
N ALA A 63 6.68 -1.27 -14.59
CA ALA A 63 6.55 -0.83 -15.98
C ALA A 63 6.07 -1.95 -16.92
N ARG A 64 6.61 -3.15 -16.79
CA ARG A 64 6.16 -4.30 -17.58
C ARG A 64 4.73 -4.71 -17.25
N TRP A 65 4.38 -4.69 -15.98
CA TRP A 65 3.03 -4.99 -15.53
C TRP A 65 2.01 -3.97 -16.02
N GLU A 66 2.32 -2.67 -15.92
CA GLU A 66 1.50 -1.59 -16.45
C GLU A 66 1.35 -1.67 -17.98
N ALA A 67 2.44 -1.98 -18.70
CA ALA A 67 2.40 -2.15 -20.14
C ALA A 67 1.48 -3.30 -20.57
N GLU A 68 1.51 -4.43 -19.85
CA GLU A 68 0.59 -5.54 -20.12
C GLU A 68 -0.86 -5.14 -19.84
N ALA A 69 -1.14 -4.45 -18.72
CA ALA A 69 -2.49 -4.01 -18.36
C ALA A 69 -3.07 -3.01 -19.38
N ARG A 70 -2.24 -2.10 -19.91
CA ARG A 70 -2.67 -1.12 -20.94
C ARG A 70 -3.17 -1.76 -22.24
N ARG A 71 -2.85 -3.02 -22.49
CA ARG A 71 -3.40 -3.72 -23.66
C ARG A 71 -4.93 -3.83 -23.63
N ALA A 72 -5.56 -3.66 -22.45
CA ALA A 72 -7.01 -3.58 -22.32
C ALA A 72 -7.60 -2.37 -23.08
N GLU A 73 -6.82 -1.30 -23.25
CA GLU A 73 -7.25 -0.09 -23.99
C GLU A 73 -7.57 -0.41 -25.46
N ALA A 74 -6.83 -1.35 -26.07
CA ALA A 74 -7.13 -1.83 -27.43
C ALA A 74 -8.45 -2.63 -27.54
N LEU A 75 -9.00 -3.08 -26.41
CA LEU A 75 -10.31 -3.72 -26.32
C LEU A 75 -11.45 -2.72 -26.04
N GLY A 76 -11.15 -1.43 -25.99
CA GLY A 76 -12.10 -0.38 -25.61
C GLY A 76 -12.35 -0.27 -24.11
N ILE A 77 -11.52 -0.89 -23.28
CA ILE A 77 -11.67 -0.90 -21.82
C ILE A 77 -10.81 0.19 -21.21
N ARG A 78 -11.40 1.13 -20.48
CA ARG A 78 -10.68 2.15 -19.72
C ARG A 78 -9.75 1.49 -18.72
N THR A 79 -8.48 1.90 -18.65
CA THR A 79 -7.48 1.25 -17.78
C THR A 79 -6.97 2.22 -16.74
N VAL A 80 -7.03 1.80 -15.46
CA VAL A 80 -6.44 2.51 -14.32
C VAL A 80 -5.30 1.68 -13.75
N LEU A 81 -4.12 2.28 -13.61
CA LEU A 81 -2.90 1.65 -13.10
C LEU A 81 -2.66 2.15 -11.67
N LEU A 82 -3.05 1.34 -10.69
CA LEU A 82 -3.07 1.74 -9.30
C LEU A 82 -1.68 1.58 -8.67
N ARG A 83 -0.88 2.65 -8.66
CA ARG A 83 0.46 2.69 -8.05
C ARG A 83 0.32 2.81 -6.53
N THR A 84 0.28 1.68 -5.87
CA THR A 84 -0.03 1.59 -4.44
C THR A 84 1.21 1.79 -3.59
N GLY A 85 1.11 2.67 -2.58
CA GLY A 85 2.09 2.85 -1.50
C GLY A 85 1.98 1.77 -0.43
N LEU A 86 2.55 2.02 0.74
CA LEU A 86 2.44 1.12 1.89
C LEU A 86 1.00 1.11 2.41
N VAL A 87 0.30 -0.01 2.25
CA VAL A 87 -1.06 -0.16 2.76
C VAL A 87 -1.03 -0.47 4.26
N LEU A 88 -1.65 0.40 5.05
CA LEU A 88 -1.77 0.24 6.49
C LEU A 88 -3.13 -0.34 6.86
N GLY A 89 -3.10 -1.42 7.63
CA GLY A 89 -4.28 -2.12 8.13
C GLY A 89 -3.90 -3.13 9.21
N ASN A 90 -4.88 -3.61 9.95
CA ASN A 90 -4.69 -4.49 11.12
C ASN A 90 -4.62 -6.00 10.80
N SER A 91 -4.85 -6.40 9.54
CA SER A 91 -5.04 -7.83 9.20
C SER A 91 -3.89 -8.42 8.39
N GLY A 92 -2.75 -7.73 8.26
CA GLY A 92 -1.61 -8.23 7.48
C GLY A 92 -0.64 -7.15 7.05
N GLY A 93 0.30 -7.51 6.18
CA GLY A 93 1.32 -6.62 5.66
C GLY A 93 2.36 -6.19 6.69
N MET A 94 3.07 -5.12 6.36
CA MET A 94 4.19 -4.60 7.17
C MET A 94 3.75 -4.27 8.61
N LEU A 95 2.61 -3.61 8.78
CA LEU A 95 2.16 -3.16 10.09
C LEU A 95 1.90 -4.34 11.04
N ALA A 96 1.27 -5.41 10.56
CA ALA A 96 1.04 -6.62 11.38
C ALA A 96 2.34 -7.26 11.87
N SER A 97 3.42 -7.18 11.08
CA SER A 97 4.74 -7.69 11.47
C SER A 97 5.45 -6.77 12.46
N LEU A 98 5.18 -5.47 12.44
CA LEU A 98 5.79 -4.50 13.35
C LEU A 98 5.08 -4.42 14.71
N LEU A 99 3.75 -4.61 14.74
CA LEU A 99 2.94 -4.46 15.94
C LEU A 99 3.51 -5.21 17.17
N PRO A 100 3.87 -6.51 17.12
CA PRO A 100 4.40 -7.21 18.29
C PRO A 100 5.68 -6.60 18.85
N ILE A 101 6.56 -6.08 17.95
CA ILE A 101 7.83 -5.45 18.35
C ILE A 101 7.56 -4.13 19.07
N PHE A 102 6.62 -3.33 18.53
CA PHE A 102 6.24 -2.05 19.14
C PHE A 102 5.45 -2.24 20.44
N GLU A 103 4.56 -3.22 20.52
CA GLU A 103 3.83 -3.59 21.75
C GLU A 103 4.77 -4.00 22.89
N ALA A 104 5.88 -4.66 22.57
CA ALA A 104 6.93 -5.00 23.51
C ALA A 104 7.81 -3.80 23.92
N GLY A 105 7.58 -2.59 23.35
CA GLY A 105 8.40 -1.41 23.62
C GLY A 105 9.78 -1.42 22.94
N LEU A 106 10.01 -2.36 22.02
CA LEU A 106 11.26 -2.52 21.28
C LEU A 106 11.24 -1.87 19.89
N GLY A 107 10.20 -1.08 19.61
CA GLY A 107 9.99 -0.41 18.34
C GLY A 107 10.86 0.83 18.13
N GLY A 108 11.00 1.23 16.87
CA GLY A 108 11.66 2.47 16.49
C GLY A 108 11.84 2.62 14.98
N PRO A 109 12.56 3.67 14.55
CA PRO A 109 12.77 3.93 13.13
C PRO A 109 13.63 2.85 12.48
N VAL A 110 13.36 2.56 11.21
CA VAL A 110 14.20 1.66 10.42
C VAL A 110 15.46 2.39 9.97
N GLY A 111 16.63 1.82 10.22
CA GLY A 111 17.92 2.40 9.85
C GLY A 111 18.13 3.81 10.41
N LYS A 112 18.44 4.78 9.55
CA LYS A 112 18.61 6.20 9.96
C LYS A 112 17.29 6.95 10.19
N GLY A 113 16.15 6.37 9.80
CA GLY A 113 14.81 6.93 9.99
C GLY A 113 14.48 8.12 9.10
N ARG A 114 15.32 8.47 8.12
CA ARG A 114 15.15 9.66 7.25
C ARG A 114 14.33 9.35 6.00
N GLN A 115 14.35 8.10 5.54
CA GLN A 115 13.67 7.69 4.32
C GLN A 115 12.17 7.99 4.40
N MET A 116 11.63 8.52 3.31
CA MET A 116 10.22 8.85 3.20
C MET A 116 9.39 7.58 2.97
N MET A 117 8.26 7.51 3.60
CA MET A 117 7.29 6.43 3.50
C MET A 117 5.98 7.01 2.94
N SER A 118 5.65 6.63 1.71
CA SER A 118 4.35 6.92 1.12
C SER A 118 3.42 5.77 1.46
N TRP A 119 2.38 6.07 2.17
CA TRP A 119 1.45 5.12 2.78
C TRP A 119 0.01 5.47 2.43
N ILE A 120 -0.89 4.51 2.61
CA ILE A 120 -2.34 4.73 2.52
C ILE A 120 -3.06 3.86 3.54
N HIS A 121 -4.11 4.38 4.17
CA HIS A 121 -5.01 3.57 4.98
C HIS A 121 -5.81 2.63 4.10
N ARG A 122 -5.99 1.36 4.52
CA ARG A 122 -6.73 0.34 3.76
C ARG A 122 -8.13 0.82 3.34
N ASP A 123 -8.86 1.48 4.23
CA ASP A 123 -10.22 1.94 3.92
C ASP A 123 -10.21 3.05 2.85
N ASP A 124 -9.19 3.93 2.85
CA ASP A 124 -9.03 4.94 1.80
C ASP A 124 -8.60 4.31 0.47
N LEU A 125 -7.76 3.27 0.49
CA LEU A 125 -7.42 2.51 -0.71
C LEU A 125 -8.69 1.90 -1.35
N VAL A 126 -9.53 1.24 -0.55
CA VAL A 126 -10.78 0.64 -1.05
C VAL A 126 -11.70 1.72 -1.63
N ARG A 127 -11.86 2.86 -0.93
CA ARG A 127 -12.67 3.99 -1.41
C ARG A 127 -12.12 4.58 -2.71
N LEU A 128 -10.79 4.68 -2.85
CA LEU A 128 -10.15 5.17 -4.06
C LEU A 128 -10.38 4.21 -5.24
N ILE A 129 -10.31 2.90 -5.00
CA ILE A 129 -10.62 1.89 -6.03
C ILE A 129 -12.09 2.03 -6.48
N VAL A 130 -13.02 2.17 -5.54
CA VAL A 130 -14.45 2.35 -5.86
C VAL A 130 -14.68 3.65 -6.63
N ALA A 131 -14.04 4.76 -6.21
CA ALA A 131 -14.12 6.02 -6.92
C ALA A 131 -13.56 5.90 -8.35
N ALA A 132 -12.41 5.28 -8.52
CA ALA A 132 -11.81 5.05 -9.83
C ALA A 132 -12.63 4.12 -10.73
N ALA A 133 -13.42 3.21 -10.14
CA ALA A 133 -14.34 2.37 -10.89
C ALA A 133 -15.56 3.17 -11.39
N ALA A 134 -16.11 4.01 -10.54
CA ALA A 134 -17.36 4.74 -10.80
C ALA A 134 -17.17 5.99 -11.67
N ASP A 135 -16.02 6.66 -11.56
CA ASP A 135 -15.73 7.92 -12.24
C ASP A 135 -14.85 7.69 -13.49
N GLY A 136 -15.38 8.03 -14.66
CA GLY A 136 -14.71 7.90 -15.95
C GLY A 136 -13.44 8.73 -16.11
N GLU A 137 -13.30 9.80 -15.35
CA GLU A 137 -12.14 10.71 -15.40
C GLU A 137 -10.85 10.05 -14.86
N PHE A 138 -10.97 9.03 -14.00
CA PHE A 138 -9.81 8.25 -13.56
C PHE A 138 -9.33 7.32 -14.67
N THR A 139 -8.21 7.67 -15.31
CA THR A 139 -7.57 6.88 -16.37
C THR A 139 -6.05 6.89 -16.23
N GLY A 140 -5.38 5.84 -16.72
CA GLY A 140 -3.92 5.71 -16.68
C GLY A 140 -3.38 5.57 -15.26
N ALA A 141 -2.19 6.12 -14.98
CA ALA A 141 -1.56 6.03 -13.66
C ALA A 141 -2.35 6.78 -12.59
N LEU A 142 -2.52 6.15 -11.43
CA LEU A 142 -3.17 6.72 -10.24
C LEU A 142 -2.36 6.34 -8.99
N ASN A 143 -1.84 7.34 -8.29
CA ASN A 143 -1.11 7.14 -7.04
C ASN A 143 -2.07 6.86 -5.89
N ALA A 144 -2.05 5.64 -5.39
CA ALA A 144 -2.79 5.21 -4.20
C ALA A 144 -1.90 5.40 -2.96
N ALA A 145 -1.73 6.66 -2.57
CA ALA A 145 -0.98 7.09 -1.39
C ALA A 145 -1.76 8.18 -0.65
N ALA A 146 -1.57 8.30 0.66
CA ALA A 146 -2.10 9.41 1.43
C ALA A 146 -1.36 10.73 1.08
N PRO A 147 -2.02 11.89 1.23
CA PRO A 147 -1.44 13.17 0.79
C PRO A 147 -0.24 13.64 1.63
N ASN A 148 -0.01 13.03 2.79
CA ASN A 148 1.06 13.39 3.72
C ASN A 148 2.01 12.21 3.94
N PRO A 149 2.97 11.96 3.02
CA PRO A 149 4.04 11.01 3.25
C PRO A 149 4.90 11.44 4.43
N VAL A 150 5.40 10.48 5.20
CA VAL A 150 6.15 10.75 6.45
C VAL A 150 7.52 10.07 6.44
N SER A 151 8.47 10.57 7.25
CA SER A 151 9.72 9.85 7.45
C SER A 151 9.49 8.56 8.27
N SER A 152 10.37 7.57 8.12
CA SER A 152 10.34 6.35 8.95
C SER A 152 10.42 6.67 10.45
N ARG A 153 11.12 7.75 10.83
CA ARG A 153 11.15 8.25 12.21
C ARG A 153 9.77 8.72 12.66
N THR A 154 9.11 9.56 11.85
CA THR A 154 7.77 10.07 12.15
C THR A 154 6.76 8.93 12.24
N PHE A 155 6.84 7.96 11.31
CA PHE A 155 6.00 6.76 11.35
C PHE A 155 6.18 5.97 12.66
N ALA A 156 7.45 5.71 13.05
CA ALA A 156 7.75 4.97 14.27
C ALA A 156 7.24 5.70 15.52
N MET A 157 7.43 7.03 15.60
CA MET A 157 6.93 7.84 16.71
C MET A 157 5.40 7.79 16.78
N ALA A 158 4.70 7.96 15.65
CA ALA A 158 3.25 7.90 15.60
C ALA A 158 2.70 6.51 16.00
N LEU A 159 3.36 5.41 15.56
CA LEU A 159 2.97 4.07 15.95
C LEU A 159 3.20 3.81 17.45
N GLY A 160 4.35 4.24 17.98
CA GLY A 160 4.63 4.17 19.41
C GLY A 160 3.59 4.96 20.24
N GLN A 161 3.22 6.15 19.79
CA GLN A 161 2.20 6.97 20.43
C GLN A 161 0.83 6.28 20.42
N ALA A 162 0.38 5.75 19.29
CA ALA A 162 -0.87 5.01 19.17
C ALA A 162 -0.94 3.78 20.10
N LEU A 163 0.20 3.12 20.32
CA LEU A 163 0.32 1.95 21.20
C LEU A 163 0.63 2.31 22.66
N HIS A 164 0.85 3.58 22.99
CA HIS A 164 1.34 4.04 24.29
C HIS A 164 2.65 3.33 24.71
N ARG A 165 3.58 3.17 23.77
CA ARG A 165 4.89 2.54 23.93
C ARG A 165 6.01 3.42 23.43
N PRO A 166 7.21 3.37 24.03
CA PRO A 166 8.37 4.05 23.50
C PRO A 166 8.72 3.48 22.10
N ALA A 167 9.20 4.35 21.20
CA ALA A 167 9.59 3.98 19.85
C ALA A 167 10.98 4.58 19.50
N ILE A 168 11.94 4.34 20.38
CA ILE A 168 13.26 4.97 20.35
C ILE A 168 14.38 4.03 19.88
N LEU A 169 14.15 2.71 19.87
CA LEU A 169 15.17 1.72 19.53
C LEU A 169 15.24 1.56 18.00
N PRO A 170 16.34 1.97 17.33
CA PRO A 170 16.44 1.81 15.89
C PRO A 170 16.33 0.33 15.49
N LEU A 171 15.40 0.01 14.62
CA LEU A 171 15.29 -1.32 14.04
C LEU A 171 16.45 -1.52 13.05
N PRO A 172 17.35 -2.50 13.28
CA PRO A 172 18.44 -2.73 12.37
C PRO A 172 17.91 -3.21 11.01
N ALA A 173 18.52 -2.71 9.94
CA ALA A 173 18.11 -3.06 8.56
C ALA A 173 18.37 -4.55 8.24
N LEU A 174 19.32 -5.19 8.93
CA LEU A 174 19.72 -6.56 8.63
C LEU A 174 18.61 -7.61 8.83
N PRO A 175 17.87 -7.67 9.95
CA PRO A 175 16.74 -8.58 10.10
C PRO A 175 15.64 -8.33 9.06
N LEU A 176 15.37 -7.07 8.72
CA LEU A 176 14.37 -6.72 7.70
C LEU A 176 14.79 -7.19 6.30
N ARG A 177 16.09 -7.10 5.97
CA ARG A 177 16.65 -7.65 4.75
C ARG A 177 16.53 -9.17 4.69
N LEU A 178 16.76 -9.86 5.80
CA LEU A 178 16.61 -11.32 5.88
C LEU A 178 15.16 -11.75 5.69
N MET A 179 14.19 -11.00 6.21
CA MET A 179 12.76 -11.31 6.08
C MET A 179 12.20 -10.97 4.69
N LEU A 180 12.56 -9.81 4.13
CA LEU A 180 11.98 -9.27 2.90
C LEU A 180 12.89 -9.43 1.67
N GLY A 181 14.16 -9.77 1.87
CA GLY A 181 15.15 -9.91 0.79
C GLY A 181 15.40 -8.59 0.07
N ASP A 182 15.64 -8.66 -1.25
CA ASP A 182 15.91 -7.49 -2.11
C ASP A 182 14.80 -6.43 -2.06
N LEU A 183 13.57 -6.82 -1.69
CA LEU A 183 12.45 -5.90 -1.53
C LEU A 183 12.57 -5.01 -0.29
N ALA A 184 13.36 -5.41 0.70
CA ALA A 184 13.59 -4.57 1.89
C ALA A 184 14.25 -3.24 1.53
N ASP A 185 15.25 -3.28 0.64
CA ASP A 185 15.99 -2.09 0.22
C ASP A 185 15.10 -1.12 -0.57
N GLU A 186 14.23 -1.64 -1.44
CA GLU A 186 13.35 -0.83 -2.28
C GLU A 186 12.10 -0.33 -1.54
N LEU A 187 11.55 -1.10 -0.59
CA LEU A 187 10.29 -0.77 0.09
C LEU A 187 10.49 -0.06 1.44
N LEU A 188 11.57 -0.36 2.17
CA LEU A 188 11.76 0.10 3.55
C LEU A 188 13.00 0.97 3.76
N LEU A 189 14.04 0.79 2.94
CA LEU A 189 15.30 1.52 3.05
C LEU A 189 15.44 2.59 1.97
N GLY A 190 14.75 2.44 0.83
CA GLY A 190 14.60 3.46 -0.20
C GLY A 190 13.40 4.35 0.10
N GLY A 191 13.58 5.66 0.08
CA GLY A 191 12.50 6.63 0.30
C GLY A 191 11.85 7.08 -1.00
N GLN A 192 10.56 7.40 -0.92
CA GLN A 192 9.80 8.02 -2.00
C GLN A 192 8.75 8.95 -1.39
N LYS A 193 8.67 10.18 -1.89
CA LYS A 193 7.66 11.15 -1.49
C LYS A 193 6.56 11.24 -2.55
N VAL A 194 5.74 10.18 -2.65
CA VAL A 194 4.66 10.07 -3.65
C VAL A 194 3.41 10.79 -3.17
N LEU A 195 2.85 11.61 -4.04
CA LEU A 195 1.64 12.41 -3.80
C LEU A 195 0.50 11.94 -4.71
N PRO A 196 -0.74 11.86 -4.21
CA PRO A 196 -1.92 11.46 -4.97
C PRO A 196 -2.54 12.66 -5.69
N VAL A 197 -1.77 13.31 -6.57
CA VAL A 197 -2.18 14.58 -7.20
C VAL A 197 -3.44 14.39 -8.03
N LYS A 198 -3.52 13.33 -8.82
CA LYS A 198 -4.70 13.02 -9.63
C LYS A 198 -5.94 12.74 -8.77
N ALA A 199 -5.82 11.96 -7.70
CA ALA A 199 -6.94 11.69 -6.80
C ALA A 199 -7.49 12.98 -6.19
N ILE A 200 -6.61 13.86 -5.72
CA ILE A 200 -7.01 15.16 -5.15
C ILE A 200 -7.65 16.06 -6.22
N PHE A 201 -7.08 16.12 -7.42
CA PHE A 201 -7.61 16.92 -8.53
C PHE A 201 -9.04 16.52 -8.90
N HIS A 202 -9.35 15.22 -8.91
CA HIS A 202 -10.71 14.69 -9.13
C HIS A 202 -11.58 14.69 -7.84
N GLY A 203 -11.21 15.46 -6.83
CA GLY A 203 -12.03 15.71 -5.64
C GLY A 203 -12.10 14.54 -4.65
N PHE A 204 -11.22 13.51 -4.77
CA PHE A 204 -11.18 12.44 -3.78
C PHE A 204 -10.77 12.96 -2.41
N ARG A 205 -11.57 12.68 -1.39
CA ARG A 205 -11.32 13.08 -0.01
C ARG A 205 -10.86 11.89 0.83
N PHE A 206 -9.61 11.95 1.28
CA PHE A 206 -9.04 10.96 2.20
C PHE A 206 -9.71 11.06 3.58
N ARG A 207 -10.10 9.93 4.14
CA ARG A 207 -10.63 9.84 5.51
C ARG A 207 -9.50 9.93 6.53
N TYR A 208 -8.35 9.37 6.18
CA TYR A 208 -7.14 9.32 7.02
C TYR A 208 -5.97 9.99 6.30
N PRO A 209 -5.99 11.34 6.17
CA PRO A 209 -4.91 12.05 5.47
C PRO A 209 -3.61 12.13 6.28
N ARG A 210 -3.65 11.92 7.60
CA ARG A 210 -2.50 12.02 8.50
C ARG A 210 -2.21 10.67 9.14
N ILE A 211 -0.92 10.37 9.33
CA ILE A 211 -0.44 9.08 9.82
C ILE A 211 -0.94 8.77 11.24
N GLU A 212 -0.99 9.79 12.10
CA GLU A 212 -1.45 9.65 13.49
C GLU A 212 -2.90 9.13 13.51
N GLN A 213 -3.79 9.77 12.76
CA GLN A 213 -5.20 9.40 12.66
C GLN A 213 -5.38 7.97 12.13
N ALA A 214 -4.57 7.59 11.13
CA ALA A 214 -4.62 6.26 10.54
C ALA A 214 -4.18 5.18 11.55
N LEU A 215 -3.09 5.43 12.27
CA LEU A 215 -2.55 4.47 13.23
C LEU A 215 -3.42 4.35 14.48
N ASP A 216 -3.95 5.46 15.01
CA ASP A 216 -4.88 5.45 16.15
C ASP A 216 -6.13 4.62 15.84
N GLU A 217 -6.67 4.77 14.63
CA GLU A 217 -7.83 3.99 14.20
C GLU A 217 -7.50 2.49 14.08
N ILE A 218 -6.38 2.14 13.43
CA ILE A 218 -5.98 0.76 13.21
C ILE A 218 -5.71 0.05 14.54
N VAL A 219 -4.98 0.71 15.44
CA VAL A 219 -4.65 0.16 16.78
C VAL A 219 -5.91 0.05 17.63
N GLY A 220 -6.78 1.08 17.63
CA GLY A 220 -8.04 1.06 18.36
C GLY A 220 -8.99 -0.09 17.92
N ARG A 221 -9.03 -0.41 16.64
CA ARG A 221 -9.78 -1.58 16.12
C ARG A 221 -9.14 -2.90 16.56
N THR A 222 -7.82 -2.98 16.62
CA THR A 222 -7.10 -4.19 17.06
C THR A 222 -7.41 -4.51 18.51
N VAL A 223 -7.35 -3.50 19.38
CA VAL A 223 -7.68 -3.65 20.82
C VAL A 223 -9.13 -4.09 21.02
N LYS A 224 -10.09 -3.46 20.32
CA LYS A 224 -11.50 -3.86 20.41
C LYS A 224 -11.74 -5.29 19.94
N ARG A 225 -11.08 -5.74 18.89
CA ARG A 225 -11.21 -7.10 18.36
C ARG A 225 -10.62 -8.14 19.31
N ALA A 226 -9.48 -7.86 19.93
CA ALA A 226 -8.89 -8.70 20.97
C ALA A 226 -9.81 -8.83 22.20
N ALA A 227 -10.39 -7.72 22.67
CA ALA A 227 -11.31 -7.70 23.79
C ALA A 227 -12.62 -8.48 23.53
N ILE A 228 -13.09 -8.53 22.28
CA ILE A 228 -14.26 -9.34 21.90
C ILE A 228 -13.91 -10.83 21.84
N SER A 229 -12.70 -11.17 21.35
CA SER A 229 -12.23 -12.56 21.24
C SER A 229 -11.93 -13.20 22.61
N THR A 230 -11.65 -12.40 23.64
CA THR A 230 -11.36 -12.88 25.00
C THR A 230 -12.59 -12.97 25.89
N ARG A 231 -13.80 -12.63 25.42
CA ARG A 231 -15.02 -12.89 26.19
C ARG A 231 -15.28 -14.40 26.24
N PRO A 232 -15.32 -15.04 27.42
CA PRO A 232 -15.66 -16.44 27.51
C PRO A 232 -17.07 -16.65 26.94
N PHE A 233 -17.20 -17.70 26.15
CA PHE A 233 -18.50 -18.18 25.66
C PHE A 233 -19.33 -18.56 26.89
N VAL A 234 -20.22 -17.68 27.32
CA VAL A 234 -21.17 -18.01 28.38
C VAL A 234 -22.15 -18.98 27.75
N GLU A 235 -21.98 -20.27 28.07
CA GLU A 235 -22.99 -21.30 27.80
C GLU A 235 -24.34 -20.83 28.33
N ALA A 236 -25.25 -20.54 27.42
CA ALA A 236 -26.66 -20.43 27.73
C ALA A 236 -27.13 -21.84 28.17
N ARG A 237 -27.03 -22.16 29.44
CA ARG A 237 -27.77 -23.30 30.00
C ARG A 237 -29.26 -23.00 29.83
N LEU A 238 -29.86 -23.70 28.91
CA LEU A 238 -31.30 -23.88 28.82
C LEU A 238 -31.78 -24.41 30.17
N LEU A 239 -32.51 -23.60 30.91
CA LEU A 239 -33.36 -24.06 32.01
C LEU A 239 -34.64 -24.65 31.41
N HIS A 240 -34.85 -25.88 31.74
CA HIS A 240 -36.12 -26.61 31.56
C HIS A 240 -37.24 -25.98 32.38
#